data_2ca134f1a4ae08c2157f62521799b7e8
#
_entry.id   2ca134f1a4ae08c2157f62521799b7e8
#
_cell.length_a   1.000
_cell.length_b   1.000
_cell.length_c   1.000
_cell.angle_alpha   90.00
_cell.angle_beta   90.00
_cell.angle_gamma   90.00
#
_symmetry.space_group_name_H-M   'P 1'
#
loop_
_entity.id
_entity.type
_entity.pdbx_description
1 polymer ?
#
loop_
_entity_poly.entity_id
_entity_poly.type
_entity_poly.pdbx_seq_one_letter_code
_entity_poly.pdbx_strand_id
1 'polypeptide(L)'
;MLQRPAGALSSTPEQLARQARRAWLLFAAVALLIITAALYGAGLYGRKAEVETLAAQGRTDANLKVALLRAVLESPRALPLLLSADQQVRDALSQKNAAAIDVLNRKLEGLVSGTKASVLYVIGTDGLAIASSNWREPISFVGNDYRFRDYFSGAMQAGTAEYFALGNVSKRPGLYISRRVGDAAAPLGVVVVKMEFDQLEADWREANRPAYVSDENGVVLITSVPAWRFMTTAPLAAPKQAAIRDSQQFGDAPLVPLPIMHPRALSPDVSIVHAVTPGGSDAEYLSLSTPVPSTPWRLDYLIPAEAPIAAAVREMRLLALGVVVPLLGLAAYLLWRRQSAQMRIAAEQAARTELERRVVERTEDLSRARDRLQAEITGHRSTEAKLQIVQQDLVQANRLAILGQVAAGVAHEINQPVATIRAYADNARTFLDRKQTGPAEENLGAIAALTERIGSITEELKAFARKGRTAAEPVELRAIVEGAVMLLRSRFAGRLDALAIDLPPPSLKVMGNRVRLEQVLINLFQNALEALDGRDDAHVQVSVEETADGVTVGVSDNGPGIPPAILKSLFTPFNTSKEKGLGLGLVISKDIVADYGGRIEVSSDDSGTRFTIHLQTAA
;
A
#
# COMPACT_ATOMS: atom_id res chain seq x y z
N MET A 1 -31.67 77.62 -16.49
CA MET A 1 -31.93 77.51 -15.04
C MET A 1 -32.35 76.11 -14.72
N LEU A 2 -31.41 75.26 -14.27
CA LEU A 2 -31.70 73.97 -13.65
C LEU A 2 -30.58 73.78 -12.62
N GLN A 3 -30.93 74.04 -11.37
CA GLN A 3 -30.09 73.86 -10.19
C GLN A 3 -29.79 72.35 -10.05
N ARG A 4 -28.52 71.96 -10.11
CA ARG A 4 -28.04 70.68 -9.60
C ARG A 4 -27.96 70.75 -8.07
N PRO A 5 -28.45 69.73 -7.35
CA PRO A 5 -28.34 69.76 -5.90
C PRO A 5 -26.86 69.63 -5.50
N ALA A 6 -26.38 70.63 -4.80
CA ALA A 6 -25.13 70.59 -4.05
C ALA A 6 -25.31 69.63 -2.88
N GLY A 7 -24.53 68.54 -2.88
CA GLY A 7 -24.57 67.60 -1.75
C GLY A 7 -23.88 66.29 -1.97
N ALA A 8 -22.85 66.19 -2.81
CA ALA A 8 -21.93 65.07 -2.77
C ALA A 8 -20.61 65.58 -2.13
N LEU A 9 -20.48 65.35 -0.82
CA LEU A 9 -19.21 65.48 -0.07
C LEU A 9 -18.12 64.68 -0.82
N SER A 10 -17.29 65.38 -1.58
CA SER A 10 -16.09 64.79 -2.19
C SER A 10 -15.15 64.37 -1.05
N SER A 11 -15.17 63.08 -0.75
CA SER A 11 -14.26 62.50 0.24
C SER A 11 -12.81 62.72 -0.23
N THR A 12 -12.03 63.36 0.60
CA THR A 12 -10.63 63.64 0.31
C THR A 12 -9.86 62.30 0.14
N PRO A 13 -8.77 62.29 -0.66
CA PRO A 13 -7.96 61.08 -0.82
C PRO A 13 -7.52 60.42 0.49
N GLU A 14 -7.28 61.24 1.52
CA GLU A 14 -6.94 60.76 2.87
C GLU A 14 -8.13 60.07 3.57
N GLN A 15 -9.35 60.56 3.38
CA GLN A 15 -10.55 59.95 3.94
C GLN A 15 -10.82 58.61 3.26
N LEU A 16 -10.64 58.49 1.95
CA LEU A 16 -10.74 57.25 1.19
C LEU A 16 -9.66 56.25 1.60
N ALA A 17 -8.42 56.70 1.83
CA ALA A 17 -7.34 55.85 2.33
C ALA A 17 -7.62 55.29 3.74
N ARG A 18 -8.21 56.12 4.64
CA ARG A 18 -8.64 55.68 5.98
C ARG A 18 -9.81 54.69 5.90
N GLN A 19 -10.76 54.93 5.02
CA GLN A 19 -11.88 54.00 4.77
C GLN A 19 -11.39 52.68 4.16
N ALA A 20 -10.44 52.76 3.22
CA ALA A 20 -9.82 51.57 2.64
C ALA A 20 -9.08 50.71 3.67
N ARG A 21 -8.27 51.35 4.53
CA ARG A 21 -7.60 50.65 5.65
C ARG A 21 -8.59 49.99 6.60
N ARG A 22 -9.67 50.67 6.97
CA ARG A 22 -10.73 50.08 7.80
C ARG A 22 -11.42 48.91 7.11
N ALA A 23 -11.70 49.01 5.81
CA ALA A 23 -12.28 47.94 5.03
C ALA A 23 -11.36 46.72 4.95
N TRP A 24 -10.05 46.91 4.77
CA TRP A 24 -9.07 45.81 4.79
C TRP A 24 -8.90 45.19 6.16
N LEU A 25 -8.92 45.97 7.22
CA LEU A 25 -8.87 45.45 8.59
C LEU A 25 -10.14 44.65 8.90
N LEU A 26 -11.31 45.16 8.51
CA LEU A 26 -12.58 44.43 8.61
C LEU A 26 -12.57 43.15 7.77
N PHE A 27 -12.10 43.23 6.52
CA PHE A 27 -11.95 42.07 5.65
C PHE A 27 -11.01 41.04 6.26
N ALA A 28 -9.84 41.46 6.76
CA ALA A 28 -8.89 40.55 7.41
C ALA A 28 -9.49 39.90 8.67
N ALA A 29 -10.23 40.65 9.48
CA ALA A 29 -10.91 40.13 10.66
C ALA A 29 -12.00 39.11 10.28
N VAL A 30 -12.84 39.43 9.28
CA VAL A 30 -13.86 38.54 8.76
C VAL A 30 -13.25 37.32 8.08
N ALA A 31 -12.20 37.49 7.27
CA ALA A 31 -11.47 36.40 6.64
C ALA A 31 -10.86 35.45 7.66
N LEU A 32 -10.23 35.99 8.71
CA LEU A 32 -9.69 35.19 9.82
C LEU A 32 -10.81 34.42 10.52
N LEU A 33 -11.94 35.04 10.76
CA LEU A 33 -13.11 34.39 11.38
C LEU A 33 -13.66 33.30 10.50
N ILE A 34 -13.80 33.53 9.18
CA ILE A 34 -14.27 32.53 8.21
C ILE A 34 -13.29 31.36 8.14
N ILE A 35 -11.98 31.62 8.03
CA ILE A 35 -10.94 30.59 8.00
C ILE A 35 -10.99 29.77 9.28
N THR A 36 -11.05 30.43 10.44
CA THR A 36 -11.09 29.75 11.73
C THR A 36 -12.36 28.91 11.86
N ALA A 37 -13.52 29.46 11.50
CA ALA A 37 -14.78 28.75 11.51
C ALA A 37 -14.79 27.57 10.53
N ALA A 38 -14.23 27.75 9.33
CA ALA A 38 -14.12 26.70 8.32
C ALA A 38 -13.17 25.59 8.79
N LEU A 39 -12.00 25.92 9.34
CA LEU A 39 -11.05 24.94 9.88
C LEU A 39 -11.63 24.18 11.07
N TYR A 40 -12.35 24.90 11.94
CA TYR A 40 -13.03 24.28 13.09
C TYR A 40 -14.14 23.36 12.63
N GLY A 41 -15.04 23.85 11.77
CA GLY A 41 -16.15 23.06 11.21
C GLY A 41 -15.68 21.86 10.40
N ALA A 42 -14.67 22.05 9.53
CA ALA A 42 -14.05 20.98 8.77
C ALA A 42 -13.38 19.95 9.68
N GLY A 43 -12.75 20.39 10.77
CA GLY A 43 -12.16 19.50 11.76
C GLY A 43 -13.21 18.68 12.50
N LEU A 44 -14.33 19.28 12.90
CA LEU A 44 -15.44 18.56 13.53
C LEU A 44 -16.09 17.56 12.58
N TYR A 45 -16.31 17.99 11.33
CA TYR A 45 -16.89 17.13 10.30
C TYR A 45 -15.97 15.95 9.97
N GLY A 46 -14.69 16.22 9.72
CA GLY A 46 -13.70 15.17 9.45
C GLY A 46 -13.59 14.17 10.59
N ARG A 47 -13.56 14.65 11.85
CA ARG A 47 -13.57 13.78 13.02
C ARG A 47 -14.83 12.92 13.07
N LYS A 48 -15.99 13.51 12.86
CA LYS A 48 -17.28 12.79 12.91
C LYS A 48 -17.37 11.74 11.80
N ALA A 49 -17.06 12.14 10.57
CA ALA A 49 -17.13 11.25 9.41
C ALA A 49 -16.17 10.07 9.55
N GLU A 50 -14.93 10.32 10.02
CA GLU A 50 -13.95 9.25 10.22
C GLU A 50 -14.35 8.30 11.34
N VAL A 51 -14.87 8.83 12.46
CA VAL A 51 -15.40 7.99 13.55
C VAL A 51 -16.54 7.11 13.07
N GLU A 52 -17.45 7.63 12.24
CA GLU A 52 -18.53 6.84 11.64
C GLU A 52 -18.00 5.76 10.69
N THR A 53 -16.99 6.09 9.88
CA THR A 53 -16.32 5.16 8.97
C THR A 53 -15.61 4.06 9.73
N LEU A 54 -14.80 4.42 10.73
CA LEU A 54 -14.11 3.47 11.59
C LEU A 54 -15.09 2.59 12.38
N ALA A 55 -16.21 3.16 12.86
CA ALA A 55 -17.26 2.39 13.54
C ALA A 55 -17.93 1.38 12.60
N ALA A 56 -18.21 1.77 11.36
CA ALA A 56 -18.80 0.88 10.36
C ALA A 56 -17.85 -0.29 10.00
N GLN A 57 -16.59 0.03 9.72
CA GLN A 57 -15.55 -0.98 9.48
C GLN A 57 -15.37 -1.88 10.69
N GLY A 58 -15.28 -1.27 11.87
CA GLY A 58 -15.10 -1.99 13.12
C GLY A 58 -16.25 -2.94 13.45
N ARG A 59 -17.49 -2.55 13.16
CA ARG A 59 -18.63 -3.47 13.32
C ARG A 59 -18.51 -4.69 12.43
N THR A 60 -18.06 -4.49 11.18
CA THR A 60 -17.83 -5.60 10.25
C THR A 60 -16.74 -6.53 10.78
N ASP A 61 -15.62 -5.98 11.22
CA ASP A 61 -14.49 -6.75 11.77
C ASP A 61 -14.88 -7.46 13.09
N ALA A 62 -15.59 -6.76 13.98
CA ALA A 62 -16.06 -7.33 15.25
C ALA A 62 -17.04 -8.48 14.99
N ASN A 63 -18.00 -8.30 14.09
CA ASN A 63 -18.95 -9.35 13.71
C ASN A 63 -18.25 -10.57 13.10
N LEU A 64 -17.21 -10.35 12.25
CA LEU A 64 -16.41 -11.45 11.74
C LEU A 64 -15.67 -12.19 12.86
N LYS A 65 -15.07 -11.45 13.81
CA LYS A 65 -14.42 -12.07 14.98
C LYS A 65 -15.40 -12.85 15.84
N VAL A 66 -16.61 -12.32 16.06
CA VAL A 66 -17.69 -13.02 16.76
C VAL A 66 -18.10 -14.27 16.01
N ALA A 67 -18.26 -14.22 14.70
CA ALA A 67 -18.61 -15.38 13.88
C ALA A 67 -17.52 -16.46 13.93
N LEU A 68 -16.25 -16.07 13.87
CA LEU A 68 -15.12 -16.99 14.01
C LEU A 68 -15.07 -17.61 15.41
N LEU A 69 -15.22 -16.80 16.46
CA LEU A 69 -15.28 -17.28 17.83
C LEU A 69 -16.44 -18.27 18.02
N ARG A 70 -17.62 -17.92 17.50
CA ARG A 70 -18.79 -18.81 17.54
C ARG A 70 -18.51 -20.13 16.82
N ALA A 71 -17.91 -20.10 15.64
CA ALA A 71 -17.55 -21.32 14.88
C ALA A 71 -16.54 -22.19 15.65
N VAL A 72 -15.63 -21.55 16.40
CA VAL A 72 -14.70 -22.26 17.29
C VAL A 72 -15.43 -22.89 18.47
N LEU A 73 -16.40 -22.19 19.07
CA LEU A 73 -17.16 -22.66 20.23
C LEU A 73 -18.13 -23.79 19.90
N GLU A 74 -18.80 -23.74 18.73
CA GLU A 74 -19.88 -24.67 18.41
C GLU A 74 -19.36 -26.10 18.11
N SER A 75 -18.20 -26.24 17.47
CA SER A 75 -17.65 -27.55 17.13
C SER A 75 -17.41 -28.46 18.35
N PRO A 76 -16.74 -28.01 19.43
CA PRO A 76 -16.49 -28.83 20.62
C PRO A 76 -17.72 -29.06 21.49
N ARG A 77 -18.76 -28.25 21.38
CA ARG A 77 -20.02 -28.41 22.16
C ARG A 77 -20.74 -29.71 21.89
N ALA A 78 -20.56 -30.27 20.69
CA ALA A 78 -21.14 -31.55 20.32
C ALA A 78 -20.44 -32.75 21.01
N LEU A 79 -19.13 -32.61 21.32
CA LEU A 79 -18.35 -33.73 21.85
C LEU A 79 -18.83 -34.24 23.21
N PRO A 80 -19.12 -33.43 24.22
CA PRO A 80 -19.64 -33.94 25.49
C PRO A 80 -20.96 -34.66 25.31
N LEU A 81 -21.81 -34.22 24.39
CA LEU A 81 -23.08 -34.89 24.08
C LEU A 81 -22.83 -36.30 23.54
N LEU A 82 -21.98 -36.44 22.52
CA LEU A 82 -21.66 -37.74 21.92
C LEU A 82 -20.95 -38.64 22.92
N LEU A 83 -19.97 -38.13 23.63
CA LEU A 83 -19.21 -38.90 24.62
C LEU A 83 -20.04 -39.30 25.83
N SER A 84 -21.01 -38.51 26.27
CA SER A 84 -21.88 -38.88 27.38
C SER A 84 -22.80 -40.08 27.08
N ALA A 85 -23.10 -40.32 25.80
CA ALA A 85 -23.87 -41.48 25.36
C ALA A 85 -22.99 -42.68 25.00
N ASP A 86 -21.66 -42.50 24.96
CA ASP A 86 -20.70 -43.49 24.50
C ASP A 86 -20.56 -44.65 25.48
N GLN A 87 -20.59 -45.87 24.94
CA GLN A 87 -20.57 -47.10 25.77
C GLN A 87 -19.22 -47.25 26.50
N GLN A 88 -18.08 -46.93 25.87
CA GLN A 88 -16.77 -47.08 26.51
C GLN A 88 -16.61 -46.09 27.68
N VAL A 89 -17.21 -44.90 27.58
CA VAL A 89 -17.25 -43.93 28.67
C VAL A 89 -18.06 -44.48 29.83
N ARG A 90 -19.22 -45.05 29.55
CA ARG A 90 -20.09 -45.70 30.57
C ARG A 90 -19.40 -46.89 31.23
N ASP A 91 -18.76 -47.75 30.42
CA ASP A 91 -18.04 -48.91 30.91
C ASP A 91 -16.88 -48.51 31.84
N ALA A 92 -16.07 -47.56 31.44
CA ALA A 92 -14.95 -47.05 32.25
C ALA A 92 -15.43 -46.47 33.59
N LEU A 93 -16.53 -45.72 33.56
CA LEU A 93 -17.11 -45.10 34.78
C LEU A 93 -17.74 -46.16 35.71
N SER A 94 -18.37 -47.18 35.15
CA SER A 94 -19.06 -48.23 35.91
C SER A 94 -18.11 -49.27 36.47
N GLN A 95 -17.18 -49.77 35.59
CA GLN A 95 -16.28 -50.85 35.95
C GLN A 95 -15.05 -50.37 36.74
N LYS A 96 -14.61 -49.15 36.49
CA LYS A 96 -13.42 -48.51 37.12
C LYS A 96 -12.17 -49.38 37.09
N ASN A 97 -12.04 -50.29 36.08
CA ASN A 97 -10.86 -51.15 35.94
C ASN A 97 -9.87 -50.58 34.97
N ALA A 98 -8.58 -50.94 35.12
CA ALA A 98 -7.48 -50.41 34.33
C ALA A 98 -7.63 -50.67 32.80
N ALA A 99 -8.24 -51.81 32.41
CA ALA A 99 -8.42 -52.13 31.00
C ALA A 99 -9.45 -51.23 30.31
N ALA A 100 -10.61 -50.98 30.94
CA ALA A 100 -11.61 -50.08 30.39
C ALA A 100 -11.12 -48.62 30.36
N ILE A 101 -10.39 -48.22 31.39
CA ILE A 101 -9.76 -46.88 31.44
C ILE A 101 -8.71 -46.71 30.34
N ASP A 102 -7.88 -47.70 30.07
CA ASP A 102 -6.86 -47.67 29.02
C ASP A 102 -7.48 -47.56 27.63
N VAL A 103 -8.55 -48.32 27.36
CA VAL A 103 -9.32 -48.24 26.12
C VAL A 103 -9.90 -46.83 25.93
N LEU A 104 -10.47 -46.28 27.00
CA LEU A 104 -11.04 -44.92 26.98
C LEU A 104 -9.95 -43.86 26.74
N ASN A 105 -8.83 -43.95 27.44
CA ASN A 105 -7.72 -43.04 27.27
C ASN A 105 -7.26 -42.96 25.81
N ARG A 106 -7.03 -44.08 25.14
CA ARG A 106 -6.64 -44.14 23.71
C ARG A 106 -7.72 -43.57 22.80
N LYS A 107 -8.98 -43.81 23.12
CA LYS A 107 -10.07 -43.20 22.37
C LYS A 107 -10.08 -41.69 22.51
N LEU A 108 -9.98 -41.17 23.71
CA LEU A 108 -9.92 -39.70 23.96
C LEU A 108 -8.70 -39.05 23.30
N GLU A 109 -7.55 -39.73 23.37
CA GLU A 109 -6.31 -39.29 22.70
C GLU A 109 -6.51 -39.21 21.16
N GLY A 110 -7.13 -40.22 20.55
CA GLY A 110 -7.44 -40.22 19.12
C GLY A 110 -8.45 -39.17 18.71
N LEU A 111 -9.44 -38.85 19.57
CA LEU A 111 -10.43 -37.84 19.27
C LEU A 111 -9.88 -36.41 19.31
N VAL A 112 -8.90 -36.12 20.15
CA VAL A 112 -8.28 -34.79 20.22
C VAL A 112 -7.57 -34.47 18.91
N SER A 113 -6.87 -35.41 18.30
CA SER A 113 -6.13 -35.18 17.06
C SER A 113 -7.03 -34.80 15.86
N GLY A 114 -8.31 -35.17 15.91
CA GLY A 114 -9.32 -34.85 14.86
C GLY A 114 -10.26 -33.71 15.22
N THR A 115 -10.10 -33.08 16.39
CA THR A 115 -11.02 -32.05 16.90
C THR A 115 -10.25 -30.80 17.32
N LYS A 116 -10.98 -29.72 17.59
CA LYS A 116 -10.41 -28.49 18.17
C LYS A 116 -10.34 -28.51 19.69
N ALA A 117 -10.62 -29.64 20.32
CA ALA A 117 -10.49 -29.80 21.76
C ALA A 117 -9.01 -29.87 22.15
N SER A 118 -8.62 -29.19 23.22
CA SER A 118 -7.26 -29.27 23.75
C SER A 118 -7.07 -30.51 24.61
N VAL A 119 -8.07 -30.81 25.46
CA VAL A 119 -8.08 -32.02 26.29
C VAL A 119 -9.51 -32.53 26.45
N LEU A 120 -9.66 -33.82 26.37
CA LEU A 120 -10.88 -34.58 26.70
C LEU A 120 -10.61 -35.41 27.96
N TYR A 121 -11.47 -35.36 28.92
CA TYR A 121 -11.31 -36.17 30.12
C TYR A 121 -12.65 -36.54 30.75
N VAL A 122 -12.62 -37.58 31.56
CA VAL A 122 -13.79 -38.15 32.20
C VAL A 122 -13.56 -38.19 33.70
N ILE A 123 -14.51 -37.64 34.43
CA ILE A 123 -14.50 -37.52 35.89
C ILE A 123 -15.54 -38.47 36.49
N GLY A 124 -15.14 -39.24 37.46
CA GLY A 124 -16.06 -40.07 38.25
C GLY A 124 -16.97 -39.26 39.16
N THR A 125 -17.97 -39.90 39.77
CA THR A 125 -18.86 -39.27 40.75
C THR A 125 -18.14 -38.79 42.01
N ASP A 126 -16.95 -39.35 42.29
CA ASP A 126 -16.03 -38.93 43.34
C ASP A 126 -15.22 -37.65 43.01
N GLY A 127 -15.39 -37.11 41.78
CA GLY A 127 -14.69 -35.93 41.31
C GLY A 127 -13.29 -36.20 40.80
N LEU A 128 -12.82 -37.44 40.82
CA LEU A 128 -11.50 -37.79 40.28
C LEU A 128 -11.57 -38.04 38.77
N ALA A 129 -10.65 -37.47 38.04
CA ALA A 129 -10.53 -37.78 36.62
C ALA A 129 -9.97 -39.19 36.44
N ILE A 130 -10.77 -40.09 35.85
CA ILE A 130 -10.42 -41.49 35.65
C ILE A 130 -9.69 -41.71 34.30
N ALA A 131 -9.98 -40.88 33.32
CA ALA A 131 -9.40 -40.98 31.99
C ALA A 131 -9.19 -39.60 31.37
N SER A 132 -8.18 -39.46 30.53
CA SER A 132 -7.90 -38.21 29.81
C SER A 132 -7.17 -38.48 28.50
N SER A 133 -7.39 -37.63 27.52
CA SER A 133 -6.67 -37.66 26.24
C SER A 133 -5.16 -37.45 26.38
N ASN A 134 -4.73 -36.71 27.38
CA ASN A 134 -3.33 -36.44 27.69
C ASN A 134 -2.74 -37.36 28.77
N TRP A 135 -3.26 -38.57 28.91
CA TRP A 135 -2.88 -39.51 29.95
C TRP A 135 -1.40 -39.91 29.94
N ARG A 136 -0.70 -39.81 28.79
CA ARG A 136 0.73 -40.11 28.64
C ARG A 136 1.64 -38.89 28.85
N GLU A 137 1.07 -37.70 28.91
CA GLU A 137 1.84 -36.49 29.07
C GLU A 137 2.35 -36.31 30.51
N PRO A 138 3.48 -35.64 30.72
CA PRO A 138 3.99 -35.35 32.07
C PRO A 138 3.00 -34.60 32.93
N ILE A 139 2.15 -33.78 32.30
CA ILE A 139 1.06 -33.04 32.97
C ILE A 139 -0.27 -33.66 32.55
N SER A 140 -0.63 -34.79 33.18
CA SER A 140 -1.87 -35.49 32.91
C SER A 140 -3.01 -34.98 33.81
N PHE A 141 -4.22 -35.02 33.26
CA PHE A 141 -5.44 -34.73 34.05
C PHE A 141 -5.91 -35.93 34.85
N VAL A 142 -5.47 -37.14 34.55
CA VAL A 142 -5.84 -38.37 35.26
C VAL A 142 -5.41 -38.30 36.73
N GLY A 143 -6.27 -38.71 37.61
CA GLY A 143 -6.05 -38.75 39.06
C GLY A 143 -6.24 -37.43 39.80
N ASN A 144 -6.48 -36.33 39.08
CA ASN A 144 -6.75 -35.05 39.73
C ASN A 144 -8.20 -34.93 40.19
N ASP A 145 -8.40 -34.25 41.30
CA ASP A 145 -9.72 -33.96 41.89
C ASP A 145 -10.30 -32.66 41.32
N TYR A 146 -11.51 -32.75 40.79
CA TYR A 146 -12.24 -31.64 40.18
C TYR A 146 -13.57 -31.32 40.89
N ARG A 147 -13.84 -31.85 42.10
CA ARG A 147 -15.07 -31.60 42.87
C ARG A 147 -15.33 -30.13 43.11
N PHE A 148 -14.27 -29.35 43.27
CA PHE A 148 -14.34 -27.91 43.52
C PHE A 148 -14.66 -27.07 42.27
N ARG A 149 -14.68 -27.68 41.11
CA ARG A 149 -14.91 -26.98 39.85
C ARG A 149 -16.40 -26.89 39.51
N ASP A 150 -16.87 -25.65 39.23
CA ASP A 150 -18.26 -25.38 38.89
C ASP A 150 -18.75 -26.13 37.64
N TYR A 151 -17.87 -26.41 36.67
CA TYR A 151 -18.26 -27.22 35.52
C TYR A 151 -18.57 -28.68 35.93
N PHE A 152 -17.95 -29.20 36.96
CA PHE A 152 -18.26 -30.54 37.46
C PHE A 152 -19.58 -30.53 38.25
N SER A 153 -19.70 -29.66 39.26
CA SER A 153 -20.91 -29.54 40.09
C SER A 153 -22.14 -29.15 39.26
N GLY A 154 -21.96 -28.20 38.32
CA GLY A 154 -23.01 -27.76 37.41
C GLY A 154 -23.48 -28.85 36.46
N ALA A 155 -22.56 -29.63 35.88
CA ALA A 155 -22.93 -30.76 35.03
C ALA A 155 -23.64 -31.86 35.84
N MET A 156 -23.20 -32.14 37.05
CA MET A 156 -23.85 -33.12 37.95
C MET A 156 -25.28 -32.73 38.28
N GLN A 157 -25.53 -31.45 38.53
CA GLN A 157 -26.86 -30.92 38.91
C GLN A 157 -27.76 -30.70 37.68
N ALA A 158 -27.31 -29.86 36.72
CA ALA A 158 -28.11 -29.41 35.59
C ALA A 158 -28.00 -30.31 34.36
N GLY A 159 -27.09 -31.31 34.37
CA GLY A 159 -26.83 -32.18 33.22
C GLY A 159 -25.74 -31.68 32.27
N THR A 160 -25.59 -30.37 32.16
CA THR A 160 -24.54 -29.73 31.36
C THR A 160 -24.03 -28.46 32.04
N ALA A 161 -22.77 -28.12 31.83
CA ALA A 161 -22.24 -26.83 32.26
C ALA A 161 -21.15 -26.38 31.26
N GLU A 162 -21.07 -25.08 31.06
CA GLU A 162 -19.97 -24.42 30.36
C GLU A 162 -19.31 -23.44 31.33
N TYR A 163 -18.00 -23.52 31.48
CA TYR A 163 -17.29 -22.73 32.47
C TYR A 163 -15.89 -22.36 31.93
N PHE A 164 -15.60 -21.10 31.87
CA PHE A 164 -14.27 -20.64 31.50
C PHE A 164 -13.42 -20.49 32.75
N ALA A 165 -12.26 -21.11 32.79
CA ALA A 165 -11.39 -21.07 33.96
C ALA A 165 -9.91 -21.24 33.60
N LEU A 166 -9.06 -20.81 34.52
CA LEU A 166 -7.65 -21.19 34.53
C LEU A 166 -7.51 -22.65 34.95
N GLY A 167 -6.87 -23.47 34.10
CA GLY A 167 -6.62 -24.88 34.45
C GLY A 167 -5.71 -25.00 35.68
N ASN A 168 -6.13 -25.72 36.68
CA ASN A 168 -5.29 -25.97 37.87
C ASN A 168 -4.09 -26.86 37.56
N VAL A 169 -4.25 -27.80 36.65
CA VAL A 169 -3.20 -28.73 36.22
C VAL A 169 -2.37 -28.13 35.09
N SER A 170 -3.01 -27.73 33.98
CA SER A 170 -2.33 -27.22 32.79
C SER A 170 -1.79 -25.80 32.96
N LYS A 171 -2.24 -25.04 33.95
CA LYS A 171 -1.99 -23.59 34.12
C LYS A 171 -2.34 -22.75 32.86
N ARG A 172 -3.16 -23.33 31.97
CA ARG A 172 -3.65 -22.66 30.74
C ARG A 172 -5.13 -22.36 30.87
N PRO A 173 -5.57 -21.16 30.50
CA PRO A 173 -6.98 -20.79 30.49
C PRO A 173 -7.72 -21.57 29.39
N GLY A 174 -8.98 -21.81 29.62
CA GLY A 174 -9.81 -22.47 28.61
C GLY A 174 -11.27 -22.57 29.02
N LEU A 175 -12.10 -22.87 28.03
CA LEU A 175 -13.50 -23.18 28.21
C LEU A 175 -13.65 -24.69 28.49
N TYR A 176 -14.29 -24.99 29.59
CA TYR A 176 -14.63 -26.36 29.96
C TYR A 176 -16.12 -26.56 29.70
N ILE A 177 -16.40 -27.46 28.76
CA ILE A 177 -17.76 -27.86 28.39
C ILE A 177 -17.95 -29.25 28.93
N SER A 178 -18.90 -29.37 29.85
CA SER A 178 -19.10 -30.59 30.61
C SER A 178 -20.52 -31.12 30.45
N ARG A 179 -20.64 -32.43 30.53
CA ARG A 179 -21.91 -33.11 30.45
C ARG A 179 -21.92 -34.33 31.38
N ARG A 180 -23.01 -34.49 32.11
CA ARG A 180 -23.23 -35.66 32.94
C ARG A 180 -23.40 -36.92 32.10
N VAL A 181 -22.78 -37.97 32.52
CA VAL A 181 -22.96 -39.33 32.02
C VAL A 181 -23.94 -40.09 32.93
N GLY A 182 -24.96 -40.67 32.38
CA GLY A 182 -26.04 -41.30 33.13
C GLY A 182 -27.16 -40.32 33.49
N ASP A 183 -28.21 -40.84 34.11
CA ASP A 183 -29.40 -40.11 34.42
C ASP A 183 -29.20 -39.22 35.70
N ALA A 184 -30.14 -38.31 35.94
CA ALA A 184 -30.09 -37.43 37.10
C ALA A 184 -30.18 -38.21 38.44
N ALA A 185 -30.91 -39.32 38.45
CA ALA A 185 -31.07 -40.16 39.62
C ALA A 185 -29.88 -41.12 39.85
N ALA A 186 -29.14 -41.45 38.81
CA ALA A 186 -28.00 -42.39 38.89
C ALA A 186 -26.85 -41.87 38.02
N PRO A 187 -26.21 -40.77 38.38
CA PRO A 187 -25.10 -40.22 37.63
C PRO A 187 -23.89 -41.17 37.70
N LEU A 188 -23.22 -41.42 36.61
CA LEU A 188 -21.99 -42.21 36.54
C LEU A 188 -20.73 -41.33 36.64
N GLY A 189 -20.83 -40.11 36.16
CA GLY A 189 -19.73 -39.16 36.17
C GLY A 189 -19.99 -38.01 35.19
N VAL A 190 -18.92 -37.34 34.77
CA VAL A 190 -18.97 -36.17 33.90
C VAL A 190 -17.92 -36.31 32.81
N VAL A 191 -18.29 -36.12 31.56
CA VAL A 191 -17.35 -35.90 30.44
C VAL A 191 -17.07 -34.40 30.35
N VAL A 192 -15.81 -34.08 30.20
CA VAL A 192 -15.36 -32.68 30.07
C VAL A 192 -14.50 -32.54 28.80
N VAL A 193 -14.82 -31.52 28.05
CA VAL A 193 -14.03 -31.05 26.90
C VAL A 193 -13.40 -29.72 27.27
N LYS A 194 -12.10 -29.65 27.31
CA LYS A 194 -11.36 -28.40 27.47
C LYS A 194 -10.99 -27.84 26.11
N MET A 195 -11.31 -26.60 25.91
CA MET A 195 -10.83 -25.81 24.76
C MET A 195 -9.88 -24.73 25.21
N GLU A 196 -8.82 -24.55 24.49
CA GLU A 196 -7.90 -23.42 24.59
C GLU A 196 -8.07 -22.52 23.38
N PHE A 197 -7.74 -21.25 23.52
CA PHE A 197 -7.95 -20.24 22.47
C PHE A 197 -6.64 -19.67 21.96
N ASP A 198 -5.51 -20.33 22.21
CA ASP A 198 -4.18 -19.84 21.88
C ASP A 198 -4.03 -19.48 20.39
N GLN A 199 -4.58 -20.31 19.49
CA GLN A 199 -4.54 -20.04 18.05
C GLN A 199 -5.40 -18.81 17.70
N LEU A 200 -6.62 -18.74 18.22
CA LEU A 200 -7.51 -17.60 17.99
C LEU A 200 -6.90 -16.30 18.51
N GLU A 201 -6.28 -16.35 19.69
CA GLU A 201 -5.59 -15.21 20.27
C GLU A 201 -4.35 -14.82 19.47
N ALA A 202 -3.63 -15.80 18.91
CA ALA A 202 -2.51 -15.56 18.02
C ALA A 202 -2.96 -14.88 16.72
N ASP A 203 -4.01 -15.39 16.08
CA ASP A 203 -4.59 -14.83 14.87
C ASP A 203 -5.08 -13.37 15.11
N TRP A 204 -5.68 -13.13 16.29
CA TRP A 204 -6.09 -11.76 16.66
C TRP A 204 -4.91 -10.85 16.94
N ARG A 205 -3.81 -11.37 17.46
CA ARG A 205 -2.59 -10.60 17.73
C ARG A 205 -1.88 -10.19 16.45
N GLU A 206 -1.84 -11.07 15.44
CA GLU A 206 -1.28 -10.77 14.11
C GLU A 206 -1.99 -9.60 13.44
N ALA A 207 -3.29 -9.44 13.69
CA ALA A 207 -4.06 -8.30 13.19
C ALA A 207 -3.64 -6.95 13.80
N ASN A 208 -2.78 -6.95 14.81
CA ASN A 208 -2.21 -5.78 15.50
C ASN A 208 -3.28 -4.77 16.00
N ARG A 209 -4.46 -5.28 16.35
CA ARG A 209 -5.57 -4.49 16.90
C ARG A 209 -6.07 -5.19 18.17
N PRO A 210 -6.07 -4.50 19.32
CA PRO A 210 -6.49 -5.10 20.57
C PRO A 210 -7.94 -5.59 20.50
N ALA A 211 -8.13 -6.82 20.89
CA ALA A 211 -9.45 -7.43 21.01
C ALA A 211 -9.48 -8.30 22.27
N TYR A 212 -10.59 -8.26 22.98
CA TYR A 212 -10.79 -9.13 24.13
C TYR A 212 -12.26 -9.54 24.25
N VAL A 213 -12.45 -10.67 24.87
CA VAL A 213 -13.78 -11.19 25.23
C VAL A 213 -13.89 -11.20 26.74
N SER A 214 -14.93 -10.60 27.26
CA SER A 214 -15.23 -10.58 28.67
C SER A 214 -16.49 -11.40 29.01
N ASP A 215 -16.55 -11.93 30.23
CA ASP A 215 -17.72 -12.58 30.78
C ASP A 215 -18.76 -11.57 31.30
N GLU A 216 -19.83 -12.08 31.91
CA GLU A 216 -20.88 -11.28 32.53
C GLU A 216 -20.40 -10.44 33.73
N ASN A 217 -19.28 -10.80 34.33
CA ASN A 217 -18.62 -10.07 35.38
C ASN A 217 -17.65 -9.00 34.88
N GLY A 218 -17.43 -8.97 33.58
CA GLY A 218 -16.45 -8.09 32.93
C GLY A 218 -15.01 -8.61 33.03
N VAL A 219 -14.79 -9.87 33.39
CA VAL A 219 -13.45 -10.46 33.42
C VAL A 219 -13.04 -10.87 32.02
N VAL A 220 -11.84 -10.48 31.60
CA VAL A 220 -11.28 -10.79 30.30
C VAL A 220 -10.86 -12.25 30.22
N LEU A 221 -11.48 -12.99 29.32
CA LEU A 221 -11.28 -14.43 29.13
C LEU A 221 -10.28 -14.74 28.02
N ILE A 222 -10.51 -14.15 26.86
CA ILE A 222 -9.76 -14.35 25.61
C ILE A 222 -9.28 -12.99 25.15
N THR A 223 -8.03 -12.86 24.75
CA THR A 223 -7.50 -11.56 24.37
C THR A 223 -6.31 -11.66 23.43
N SER A 224 -6.24 -10.72 22.47
CA SER A 224 -5.04 -10.52 21.66
C SER A 224 -3.86 -9.93 22.45
N VAL A 225 -4.12 -9.36 23.63
CA VAL A 225 -3.12 -8.72 24.51
C VAL A 225 -2.92 -9.58 25.75
N PRO A 226 -1.92 -10.46 25.82
CA PRO A 226 -1.77 -11.42 26.90
C PRO A 226 -1.78 -10.82 28.31
N ALA A 227 -1.26 -9.60 28.45
CA ALA A 227 -1.22 -8.88 29.73
C ALA A 227 -2.62 -8.50 30.26
N TRP A 228 -3.63 -8.48 29.41
CA TRP A 228 -5.01 -8.13 29.79
C TRP A 228 -5.83 -9.32 30.25
N ARG A 229 -5.29 -10.52 30.12
CA ARG A 229 -6.01 -11.73 30.53
C ARG A 229 -6.32 -11.69 32.04
N PHE A 230 -7.58 -11.96 32.37
CA PHE A 230 -8.14 -11.90 33.71
C PHE A 230 -8.15 -10.52 34.37
N MET A 231 -7.85 -9.47 33.59
CA MET A 231 -8.19 -8.11 34.02
C MET A 231 -9.70 -7.88 33.89
N THR A 232 -10.19 -6.78 34.40
CA THR A 232 -11.63 -6.50 34.43
C THR A 232 -11.96 -5.24 33.66
N THR A 233 -13.12 -5.21 33.00
CA THR A 233 -13.58 -4.03 32.25
C THR A 233 -13.97 -2.87 33.17
N ALA A 234 -14.29 -3.16 34.41
CA ALA A 234 -14.59 -2.20 35.49
C ALA A 234 -14.14 -2.76 36.85
N PRO A 235 -13.93 -1.91 37.85
CA PRO A 235 -13.63 -2.37 39.18
C PRO A 235 -14.74 -3.32 39.72
N LEU A 236 -14.35 -4.50 40.18
CA LEU A 236 -15.28 -5.46 40.76
C LEU A 236 -15.63 -5.05 42.19
N ALA A 237 -16.91 -5.18 42.55
CA ALA A 237 -17.33 -5.06 43.92
C ALA A 237 -16.68 -6.16 44.79
N ALA A 238 -16.25 -5.82 45.99
CA ALA A 238 -15.54 -6.73 46.89
C ALA A 238 -16.25 -8.10 47.11
N PRO A 239 -17.58 -8.22 47.27
CA PRO A 239 -18.24 -9.51 47.38
C PRO A 239 -18.10 -10.38 46.13
N LYS A 240 -18.13 -9.74 44.94
CA LYS A 240 -18.00 -10.43 43.65
C LYS A 240 -16.59 -10.91 43.43
N GLN A 241 -15.61 -10.09 43.79
CA GLN A 241 -14.20 -10.46 43.73
C GLN A 241 -13.88 -11.62 44.67
N ALA A 242 -14.46 -11.62 45.90
CA ALA A 242 -14.34 -12.72 46.85
C ALA A 242 -14.92 -14.01 46.26
N ALA A 243 -16.14 -13.98 45.74
CA ALA A 243 -16.78 -15.15 45.12
C ALA A 243 -15.97 -15.75 43.98
N ILE A 244 -15.39 -14.91 43.09
CA ILE A 244 -14.53 -15.37 42.01
C ILE A 244 -13.23 -16.01 42.55
N ARG A 245 -12.68 -15.48 43.64
CA ARG A 245 -11.48 -16.06 44.29
C ARG A 245 -11.78 -17.38 44.97
N ASP A 246 -12.90 -17.45 45.67
CA ASP A 246 -13.34 -18.68 46.38
C ASP A 246 -13.58 -19.83 45.38
N SER A 247 -14.11 -19.55 44.21
CA SER A 247 -14.28 -20.54 43.13
C SER A 247 -12.98 -20.97 42.47
N GLN A 248 -11.87 -20.30 42.74
CA GLN A 248 -10.56 -20.48 42.06
C GLN A 248 -10.64 -20.44 40.52
N GLN A 249 -11.64 -19.71 39.99
CA GLN A 249 -11.92 -19.65 38.56
C GLN A 249 -10.70 -19.16 37.76
N PHE A 250 -10.07 -18.11 38.22
CA PHE A 250 -8.92 -17.50 37.57
C PHE A 250 -7.62 -17.61 38.39
N GLY A 251 -7.61 -18.53 39.39
CA GLY A 251 -6.46 -18.69 40.27
C GLY A 251 -6.12 -17.41 41.05
N ASP A 252 -4.84 -17.08 41.13
CA ASP A 252 -4.34 -15.92 41.87
C ASP A 252 -4.35 -14.63 41.02
N ALA A 253 -5.07 -14.59 39.90
CA ALA A 253 -5.14 -13.41 39.03
C ALA A 253 -5.59 -12.18 39.83
N PRO A 254 -4.96 -11.03 39.72
CA PRO A 254 -5.22 -9.86 40.55
C PRO A 254 -6.61 -9.24 40.30
N LEU A 255 -7.27 -9.56 39.18
CA LEU A 255 -8.58 -9.02 38.77
C LEU A 255 -8.61 -7.49 38.81
N VAL A 256 -7.54 -6.87 38.37
CA VAL A 256 -7.42 -5.40 38.30
C VAL A 256 -8.10 -4.87 37.03
N PRO A 257 -8.63 -3.65 37.07
CA PRO A 257 -9.20 -3.04 35.86
C PRO A 257 -8.21 -2.95 34.71
N LEU A 258 -8.72 -3.13 33.49
CA LEU A 258 -7.98 -2.87 32.27
C LEU A 258 -7.43 -1.44 32.27
N PRO A 259 -6.26 -1.21 31.70
CA PRO A 259 -5.70 0.13 31.53
C PRO A 259 -6.44 0.88 30.41
N ILE A 260 -7.76 0.95 30.54
CA ILE A 260 -8.68 1.62 29.61
C ILE A 260 -9.36 2.73 30.40
N MET A 261 -9.12 3.97 29.98
CA MET A 261 -9.55 5.16 30.70
C MET A 261 -10.49 6.01 29.85
N HIS A 262 -11.27 6.84 30.54
CA HIS A 262 -12.11 7.88 29.95
C HIS A 262 -13.08 7.40 28.84
N PRO A 263 -13.90 6.37 29.07
CA PRO A 263 -14.85 5.91 28.07
C PRO A 263 -15.86 7.00 27.75
N ARG A 264 -15.90 7.44 26.51
CA ARG A 264 -16.91 8.35 25.96
C ARG A 264 -17.81 7.57 25.02
N ALA A 265 -19.01 7.24 25.46
CA ALA A 265 -19.98 6.54 24.63
C ALA A 265 -20.43 7.42 23.46
N LEU A 266 -20.43 6.83 22.27
CA LEU A 266 -20.95 7.44 21.03
C LEU A 266 -22.28 6.79 20.65
N SER A 267 -22.41 5.49 20.88
CA SER A 267 -23.63 4.68 20.72
C SER A 267 -23.59 3.55 21.75
N PRO A 268 -24.67 2.76 21.90
CA PRO A 268 -24.70 1.65 22.86
C PRO A 268 -23.59 0.60 22.65
N ASP A 269 -23.09 0.50 21.42
CA ASP A 269 -22.09 -0.48 20.99
C ASP A 269 -20.71 0.14 20.70
N VAL A 270 -20.57 1.48 20.69
CA VAL A 270 -19.35 2.18 20.31
C VAL A 270 -18.98 3.24 21.33
N SER A 271 -17.73 3.23 21.76
CA SER A 271 -17.17 4.26 22.63
C SER A 271 -15.75 4.65 22.19
N ILE A 272 -15.36 5.87 22.49
CA ILE A 272 -13.95 6.29 22.40
C ILE A 272 -13.33 6.05 23.78
N VAL A 273 -12.17 5.41 23.80
CA VAL A 273 -11.44 5.09 25.01
C VAL A 273 -9.96 5.41 24.84
N HIS A 274 -9.29 5.70 25.93
CA HIS A 274 -7.83 5.72 26.01
C HIS A 274 -7.34 4.41 26.57
N ALA A 275 -6.45 3.73 25.90
CA ALA A 275 -5.91 2.46 26.34
C ALA A 275 -4.39 2.44 26.25
N VAL A 276 -3.77 1.87 27.27
CA VAL A 276 -2.33 1.59 27.30
C VAL A 276 -2.13 0.13 26.94
N THR A 277 -1.52 -0.12 25.78
CA THR A 277 -1.13 -1.47 25.38
C THR A 277 0.29 -1.77 25.81
N PRO A 278 0.64 -3.04 26.13
CA PRO A 278 2.01 -3.40 26.49
C PRO A 278 3.00 -3.01 25.39
N GLY A 279 4.01 -2.21 25.76
CA GLY A 279 5.02 -1.70 24.81
C GLY A 279 4.58 -0.48 23.99
N GLY A 280 3.37 0.03 24.19
CA GLY A 280 2.82 1.23 23.55
C GLY A 280 2.63 2.39 24.54
N SER A 281 2.49 3.60 23.96
CA SER A 281 2.02 4.76 24.71
C SER A 281 0.49 4.71 24.88
N ASP A 282 -0.03 5.55 25.78
CA ASP A 282 -1.46 5.85 25.87
C ASP A 282 -1.94 6.38 24.50
N ALA A 283 -2.98 5.76 23.96
CA ALA A 283 -3.53 6.11 22.66
C ALA A 283 -5.06 6.07 22.66
N GLU A 284 -5.65 6.90 21.79
CA GLU A 284 -7.11 6.94 21.59
C GLU A 284 -7.54 5.79 20.67
N TYR A 285 -8.49 4.99 21.16
CA TYR A 285 -9.10 3.90 20.41
C TYR A 285 -10.61 4.07 20.30
N LEU A 286 -11.16 3.59 19.20
CA LEU A 286 -12.57 3.34 19.06
C LEU A 286 -12.83 1.90 19.55
N SER A 287 -13.58 1.76 20.64
CA SER A 287 -13.98 0.48 21.20
C SER A 287 -15.38 0.10 20.72
N LEU A 288 -15.49 -1.09 20.14
CA LEU A 288 -16.75 -1.68 19.70
C LEU A 288 -17.07 -2.89 20.56
N SER A 289 -18.23 -2.87 21.18
CA SER A 289 -18.69 -3.95 22.07
C SER A 289 -19.82 -4.72 21.41
N THR A 290 -19.60 -6.00 21.14
CA THR A 290 -20.55 -6.87 20.45
C THR A 290 -20.83 -8.11 21.30
N PRO A 291 -22.11 -8.48 21.56
CA PRO A 291 -22.42 -9.71 22.27
C PRO A 291 -22.02 -10.93 21.45
N VAL A 292 -21.53 -11.95 22.11
CA VAL A 292 -21.21 -13.24 21.50
C VAL A 292 -22.44 -14.15 21.62
N PRO A 293 -23.14 -14.45 20.51
CA PRO A 293 -24.34 -15.28 20.55
C PRO A 293 -24.09 -16.64 21.23
N SER A 294 -25.10 -17.15 21.90
CA SER A 294 -25.07 -18.42 22.65
C SER A 294 -24.14 -18.44 23.88
N THR A 295 -23.63 -17.29 24.30
CA THR A 295 -22.82 -17.14 25.52
C THR A 295 -23.23 -15.86 26.25
N PRO A 296 -22.92 -15.68 27.53
CA PRO A 296 -23.06 -14.41 28.22
C PRO A 296 -21.91 -13.44 27.98
N TRP A 297 -21.06 -13.74 26.99
CA TRP A 297 -19.81 -13.02 26.71
C TRP A 297 -20.03 -11.82 25.79
N ARG A 298 -19.10 -10.89 25.88
CA ARG A 298 -19.01 -9.72 24.99
C ARG A 298 -17.62 -9.66 24.40
N LEU A 299 -17.57 -9.42 23.09
CA LEU A 299 -16.34 -9.08 22.41
C LEU A 299 -16.19 -7.56 22.38
N ASP A 300 -15.09 -7.07 22.88
CA ASP A 300 -14.66 -5.69 22.72
C ASP A 300 -13.47 -5.64 21.78
N TYR A 301 -13.60 -4.83 20.73
CA TYR A 301 -12.63 -4.68 19.68
C TYR A 301 -12.18 -3.23 19.59
N LEU A 302 -10.88 -2.99 19.73
CA LEU A 302 -10.28 -1.66 19.77
C LEU A 302 -9.58 -1.35 18.44
N ILE A 303 -9.97 -0.23 17.84
CA ILE A 303 -9.37 0.27 16.60
C ILE A 303 -8.61 1.53 16.96
N PRO A 304 -7.31 1.63 16.62
CA PRO A 304 -6.55 2.88 16.78
C PRO A 304 -7.26 4.02 16.06
N ALA A 305 -7.68 5.04 16.80
CA ALA A 305 -8.51 6.11 16.27
C ALA A 305 -7.74 7.42 16.05
N GLU A 306 -6.67 7.64 16.79
CA GLU A 306 -5.93 8.90 16.79
C GLU A 306 -5.38 9.26 15.40
N ALA A 307 -4.59 8.36 14.79
CA ALA A 307 -3.94 8.63 13.51
C ALA A 307 -4.94 8.78 12.33
N PRO A 308 -5.94 7.89 12.15
CA PRO A 308 -6.97 8.07 11.11
C PRO A 308 -7.79 9.34 11.31
N ILE A 309 -8.23 9.62 12.53
CA ILE A 309 -9.00 10.83 12.84
C ILE A 309 -8.15 12.08 12.57
N ALA A 310 -6.90 12.08 13.02
CA ALA A 310 -6.00 13.21 12.76
C ALA A 310 -5.74 13.40 11.25
N ALA A 311 -5.63 12.30 10.48
CA ALA A 311 -5.49 12.34 9.04
C ALA A 311 -6.74 12.93 8.37
N ALA A 312 -7.93 12.42 8.71
CA ALA A 312 -9.20 12.90 8.18
C ALA A 312 -9.46 14.38 8.53
N VAL A 313 -9.13 14.77 9.77
CA VAL A 313 -9.21 16.18 10.20
C VAL A 313 -8.26 17.05 9.37
N ARG A 314 -7.02 16.61 9.13
CA ARG A 314 -6.07 17.35 8.29
C ARG A 314 -6.58 17.47 6.86
N GLU A 315 -7.04 16.37 6.28
CA GLU A 315 -7.58 16.33 4.92
C GLU A 315 -8.76 17.27 4.77
N MET A 316 -9.75 17.20 5.65
CA MET A 316 -10.92 18.07 5.62
C MET A 316 -10.55 19.55 5.81
N ARG A 317 -9.56 19.85 6.66
CA ARG A 317 -9.04 21.21 6.82
C ARG A 317 -8.35 21.70 5.56
N LEU A 318 -7.55 20.85 4.89
CA LEU A 318 -6.91 21.20 3.63
C LEU A 318 -7.93 21.43 2.51
N LEU A 319 -8.95 20.58 2.42
CA LEU A 319 -10.06 20.77 1.49
C LEU A 319 -10.82 22.09 1.77
N ALA A 320 -11.11 22.36 3.05
CA ALA A 320 -11.75 23.61 3.45
C ALA A 320 -10.89 24.84 3.07
N LEU A 321 -9.58 24.78 3.30
CA LEU A 321 -8.65 25.82 2.85
C LEU A 321 -8.62 25.94 1.33
N GLY A 322 -8.61 24.81 0.62
CA GLY A 322 -8.64 24.78 -0.84
C GLY A 322 -9.87 25.45 -1.45
N VAL A 323 -10.98 25.52 -0.70
CA VAL A 323 -12.20 26.25 -1.11
C VAL A 323 -12.20 27.68 -0.58
N VAL A 324 -11.95 27.85 0.72
CA VAL A 324 -12.09 29.15 1.39
C VAL A 324 -11.03 30.15 0.95
N VAL A 325 -9.78 29.72 0.80
CA VAL A 325 -8.69 30.63 0.43
C VAL A 325 -8.88 31.23 -0.97
N PRO A 326 -9.23 30.45 -2.03
CA PRO A 326 -9.55 31.04 -3.33
C PRO A 326 -10.75 31.98 -3.29
N LEU A 327 -11.80 31.65 -2.54
CA LEU A 327 -12.97 32.52 -2.40
C LEU A 327 -12.64 33.82 -1.70
N LEU A 328 -11.87 33.78 -0.62
CA LEU A 328 -11.36 34.96 0.06
C LEU A 328 -10.40 35.74 -0.84
N GLY A 329 -9.54 35.05 -1.61
CA GLY A 329 -8.68 35.66 -2.61
C GLY A 329 -9.49 36.40 -3.68
N LEU A 330 -10.55 35.80 -4.16
CA LEU A 330 -11.48 36.46 -5.10
C LEU A 330 -12.15 37.69 -4.44
N ALA A 331 -12.65 37.53 -3.23
CA ALA A 331 -13.26 38.63 -2.50
C ALA A 331 -12.26 39.77 -2.24
N ALA A 332 -11.04 39.45 -1.84
CA ALA A 332 -9.95 40.41 -1.68
C ALA A 332 -9.62 41.09 -3.01
N TYR A 333 -9.55 40.34 -4.09
CA TYR A 333 -9.34 40.89 -5.44
C TYR A 333 -10.46 41.86 -5.84
N LEU A 334 -11.72 41.48 -5.60
CA LEU A 334 -12.87 42.32 -5.91
C LEU A 334 -12.88 43.59 -5.05
N LEU A 335 -12.55 43.46 -3.77
CA LEU A 335 -12.39 44.62 -2.85
C LEU A 335 -11.27 45.53 -3.33
N TRP A 336 -10.10 44.98 -3.64
CA TRP A 336 -8.97 45.70 -4.18
C TRP A 336 -9.32 46.41 -5.51
N ARG A 337 -9.97 45.67 -6.45
CA ARG A 337 -10.42 46.24 -7.71
C ARG A 337 -11.38 47.40 -7.52
N ARG A 338 -12.35 47.23 -6.59
CA ARG A 338 -13.30 48.29 -6.25
C ARG A 338 -12.60 49.52 -5.65
N GLN A 339 -11.71 49.31 -4.70
CA GLN A 339 -10.96 50.40 -4.07
C GLN A 339 -10.01 51.07 -5.05
N SER A 340 -9.32 50.30 -5.87
CA SER A 340 -8.45 50.82 -6.92
C SER A 340 -9.22 51.66 -7.93
N ALA A 341 -10.44 51.22 -8.30
CA ALA A 341 -11.30 52.01 -9.17
C ALA A 341 -11.75 53.35 -8.48
N GLN A 342 -12.15 53.27 -7.21
CA GLN A 342 -12.54 54.48 -6.44
C GLN A 342 -11.36 55.44 -6.25
N MET A 343 -10.18 54.92 -5.96
CA MET A 343 -8.96 55.72 -5.82
C MET A 343 -8.55 56.36 -7.14
N ARG A 344 -8.70 55.62 -8.26
CA ARG A 344 -8.45 56.19 -9.60
C ARG A 344 -9.44 57.31 -9.91
N ILE A 345 -10.71 57.09 -9.66
CA ILE A 345 -11.74 58.12 -9.88
C ILE A 345 -11.51 59.35 -9.01
N ALA A 346 -11.18 59.15 -7.71
CA ALA A 346 -10.88 60.22 -6.81
C ALA A 346 -9.56 60.96 -7.17
N ALA A 347 -8.54 60.22 -7.59
CA ALA A 347 -7.28 60.77 -8.08
C ALA A 347 -7.50 61.57 -9.38
N GLU A 348 -8.32 61.02 -10.30
CA GLU A 348 -8.70 61.73 -11.51
C GLU A 348 -9.49 63.00 -11.22
N GLN A 349 -10.44 62.96 -10.26
CA GLN A 349 -11.20 64.11 -9.84
C GLN A 349 -10.34 65.15 -9.15
N ALA A 350 -9.44 64.70 -8.23
CA ALA A 350 -8.50 65.60 -7.56
C ALA A 350 -7.47 66.20 -8.53
N ALA A 351 -6.97 65.36 -9.46
CA ALA A 351 -6.08 65.81 -10.52
C ALA A 351 -6.79 66.79 -11.48
N ARG A 352 -8.08 66.53 -11.74
CA ARG A 352 -8.89 67.41 -12.60
C ARG A 352 -9.14 68.78 -11.94
N THR A 353 -9.51 68.80 -10.66
CA THR A 353 -9.70 70.04 -9.91
C THR A 353 -8.38 70.81 -9.69
N GLU A 354 -7.27 70.09 -9.47
CA GLU A 354 -5.95 70.70 -9.39
C GLU A 354 -5.44 71.15 -10.77
N LEU A 355 -5.74 70.34 -11.83
CA LEU A 355 -5.45 70.72 -13.21
C LEU A 355 -6.26 71.97 -13.63
N GLU A 356 -7.57 72.00 -13.29
CA GLU A 356 -8.43 73.14 -13.55
C GLU A 356 -7.89 74.42 -12.83
N ARG A 357 -7.33 74.24 -11.63
CA ARG A 357 -6.67 75.32 -10.90
C ARG A 357 -5.32 75.71 -11.51
N ARG A 358 -4.50 74.71 -11.91
CA ARG A 358 -3.19 74.99 -12.52
C ARG A 358 -3.27 75.35 -14.00
N VAL A 359 -4.33 74.88 -14.70
CA VAL A 359 -4.58 75.32 -16.09
C VAL A 359 -4.85 76.84 -16.15
N VAL A 360 -5.45 77.37 -15.12
CA VAL A 360 -5.61 78.88 -15.01
C VAL A 360 -4.28 79.56 -14.75
N GLU A 361 -3.30 78.94 -14.05
CA GLU A 361 -2.04 79.54 -13.66
C GLU A 361 -0.81 79.24 -14.56
N ARG A 362 -0.84 78.09 -15.34
CA ARG A 362 0.36 77.63 -16.06
C ARG A 362 0.12 76.95 -17.42
N THR A 363 -0.78 77.47 -18.23
CA THR A 363 -1.16 76.84 -19.50
C THR A 363 -0.05 76.83 -20.58
N GLU A 364 1.03 77.59 -20.42
CA GLU A 364 2.01 77.66 -21.50
C GLU A 364 3.33 76.92 -21.30
N ASP A 365 3.77 76.57 -20.11
CA ASP A 365 5.10 76.02 -19.89
C ASP A 365 5.16 74.47 -19.82
N LEU A 366 4.07 73.83 -19.45
CA LEU A 366 4.07 72.36 -19.18
C LEU A 366 3.82 71.47 -20.40
N SER A 367 3.28 72.06 -21.44
CA SER A 367 2.95 71.28 -22.65
C SER A 367 4.21 70.70 -23.34
N ARG A 368 5.32 71.43 -23.31
CA ARG A 368 6.56 71.03 -24.03
C ARG A 368 7.43 70.03 -23.28
N ALA A 369 7.37 69.97 -21.98
CA ALA A 369 8.16 69.02 -21.20
C ALA A 369 7.49 67.63 -21.14
N ARG A 370 6.15 67.60 -21.15
CA ARG A 370 5.35 66.39 -21.05
C ARG A 370 5.52 65.46 -22.26
N ASP A 371 5.62 66.08 -23.44
CA ASP A 371 5.66 65.27 -24.69
C ASP A 371 7.00 64.54 -24.89
N ARG A 372 8.10 65.05 -24.31
CA ARG A 372 9.40 64.38 -24.38
C ARG A 372 9.52 63.19 -23.42
N LEU A 373 8.98 63.30 -22.20
CA LEU A 373 9.07 62.19 -21.24
C LEU A 373 8.19 60.98 -21.57
N GLN A 374 7.05 61.26 -22.21
CA GLN A 374 6.11 60.18 -22.58
C GLN A 374 6.68 59.28 -23.72
N ALA A 375 7.49 59.87 -24.62
CA ALA A 375 8.12 59.15 -25.71
C ALA A 375 9.23 58.17 -25.24
N GLU A 376 9.95 58.54 -24.23
CA GLU A 376 11.09 57.76 -23.70
C GLU A 376 10.68 56.55 -22.90
N ILE A 377 9.60 56.68 -22.11
CA ILE A 377 9.06 55.58 -21.29
C ILE A 377 8.40 54.49 -22.16
N THR A 378 7.79 54.89 -23.28
CA THR A 378 7.12 53.94 -24.18
C THR A 378 8.12 53.06 -24.94
N GLY A 379 9.32 53.64 -25.25
CA GLY A 379 10.41 52.92 -25.94
C GLY A 379 11.02 51.78 -25.07
N HIS A 380 11.21 52.01 -23.78
CA HIS A 380 11.86 51.02 -22.91
C HIS A 380 10.97 49.79 -22.60
N ARG A 381 9.68 49.99 -22.37
CA ARG A 381 8.76 48.87 -22.08
C ARG A 381 8.55 47.93 -23.26
N SER A 382 8.65 48.43 -24.49
CA SER A 382 8.50 47.62 -25.70
C SER A 382 9.68 46.65 -25.92
N THR A 383 10.86 47.05 -25.46
CA THR A 383 12.09 46.27 -25.66
C THR A 383 12.21 45.08 -24.70
N GLU A 384 11.79 45.27 -23.48
CA GLU A 384 11.87 44.23 -22.44
C GLU A 384 10.86 43.08 -22.65
N ALA A 385 9.65 43.44 -23.09
CA ALA A 385 8.63 42.43 -23.43
C ALA A 385 9.02 41.56 -24.65
N LYS A 386 9.73 42.14 -25.62
CA LYS A 386 10.21 41.41 -26.81
C LYS A 386 11.31 40.41 -26.49
N LEU A 387 12.19 40.71 -25.54
CA LEU A 387 13.27 39.82 -25.14
C LEU A 387 12.77 38.55 -24.44
N GLN A 388 11.71 38.65 -23.60
CA GLN A 388 11.15 37.51 -22.89
C GLN A 388 10.45 36.52 -23.84
N ILE A 389 9.78 37.02 -24.88
CA ILE A 389 9.08 36.17 -25.86
C ILE A 389 10.10 35.37 -26.69
N VAL A 390 11.18 36.03 -27.15
CA VAL A 390 12.21 35.36 -27.96
C VAL A 390 12.94 34.25 -27.21
N GLN A 391 13.11 34.39 -25.92
CA GLN A 391 13.78 33.38 -25.09
C GLN A 391 12.91 32.13 -24.90
N GLN A 392 11.58 32.27 -24.76
CA GLN A 392 10.65 31.15 -24.72
C GLN A 392 10.53 30.42 -26.07
N ASP A 393 10.49 31.19 -27.14
CA ASP A 393 10.40 30.61 -28.51
C ASP A 393 11.64 29.77 -28.87
N LEU A 394 12.82 30.17 -28.44
CA LEU A 394 14.09 29.44 -28.65
C LEU A 394 14.09 28.06 -27.96
N VAL A 395 13.56 27.97 -26.72
CA VAL A 395 13.46 26.70 -25.98
C VAL A 395 12.48 25.76 -26.64
N GLN A 396 11.39 26.30 -27.16
CA GLN A 396 10.35 25.51 -27.85
C GLN A 396 10.82 25.06 -29.24
N ALA A 397 11.53 25.92 -29.98
CA ALA A 397 12.10 25.55 -31.26
C ALA A 397 13.15 24.44 -31.16
N ASN A 398 13.97 24.44 -30.13
CA ASN A 398 14.97 23.41 -29.90
C ASN A 398 14.31 22.04 -29.59
N ARG A 399 13.22 22.03 -28.83
CA ARG A 399 12.44 20.80 -28.58
C ARG A 399 11.79 20.25 -29.84
N LEU A 400 11.24 21.11 -30.67
CA LEU A 400 10.62 20.72 -31.95
C LEU A 400 11.65 20.22 -32.95
N ALA A 401 12.86 20.78 -32.96
CA ALA A 401 13.94 20.32 -33.83
C ALA A 401 14.40 18.89 -33.53
N ILE A 402 14.55 18.55 -32.23
CA ILE A 402 14.90 17.19 -31.79
C ILE A 402 13.78 16.20 -32.16
N LEU A 403 12.53 16.58 -31.94
CA LEU A 403 11.38 15.74 -32.28
C LEU A 403 11.25 15.56 -33.81
N GLY A 404 11.56 16.59 -34.58
CA GLY A 404 11.55 16.54 -36.05
C GLY A 404 12.64 15.64 -36.64
N GLN A 405 13.83 15.64 -36.06
CA GLN A 405 14.93 14.75 -36.50
C GLN A 405 14.59 13.27 -36.23
N VAL A 406 14.03 12.98 -35.07
CA VAL A 406 13.59 11.60 -34.71
C VAL A 406 12.47 11.16 -35.66
N ALA A 407 11.46 11.99 -35.90
CA ALA A 407 10.35 11.67 -36.79
C ALA A 407 10.78 11.45 -38.25
N ALA A 408 11.71 12.25 -38.76
CA ALA A 408 12.23 12.12 -40.12
C ALA A 408 13.04 10.83 -40.28
N GLY A 409 13.90 10.47 -39.31
CA GLY A 409 14.67 9.23 -39.35
C GLY A 409 13.77 7.99 -39.34
N VAL A 410 12.78 7.96 -38.47
CA VAL A 410 11.82 6.85 -38.39
C VAL A 410 10.95 6.73 -39.65
N ALA A 411 10.45 7.86 -40.16
CA ALA A 411 9.69 7.84 -41.41
C ALA A 411 10.53 7.28 -42.60
N HIS A 412 11.81 7.61 -42.66
CA HIS A 412 12.70 7.08 -43.67
C HIS A 412 12.89 5.57 -43.55
N GLU A 413 13.15 5.10 -42.34
CA GLU A 413 13.36 3.68 -42.01
C GLU A 413 12.12 2.80 -42.18
N ILE A 414 10.90 3.36 -42.01
CA ILE A 414 9.64 2.66 -42.27
C ILE A 414 9.33 2.66 -43.78
N ASN A 415 9.59 3.77 -44.49
CA ASN A 415 9.24 3.87 -45.89
C ASN A 415 10.10 2.96 -46.78
N GLN A 416 11.34 2.65 -46.39
CA GLN A 416 12.23 1.75 -47.15
C GLN A 416 11.65 0.32 -47.26
N PRO A 417 11.33 -0.40 -46.15
CA PRO A 417 10.75 -1.73 -46.24
C PRO A 417 9.36 -1.72 -46.91
N VAL A 418 8.55 -0.66 -46.69
CA VAL A 418 7.24 -0.52 -47.37
C VAL A 418 7.38 -0.44 -48.88
N ALA A 419 8.34 0.35 -49.37
CA ALA A 419 8.63 0.41 -50.82
C ALA A 419 9.11 -0.94 -51.38
N THR A 420 9.93 -1.66 -50.61
CA THR A 420 10.44 -2.97 -51.00
C THR A 420 9.34 -4.05 -50.96
N ILE A 421 8.44 -4.01 -49.99
CA ILE A 421 7.23 -4.87 -49.92
C ILE A 421 6.39 -4.69 -51.17
N ARG A 422 6.18 -3.45 -51.60
CA ARG A 422 5.41 -3.16 -52.82
C ARG A 422 6.09 -3.76 -54.06
N ALA A 423 7.40 -3.62 -54.18
CA ALA A 423 8.16 -4.20 -55.30
C ALA A 423 8.07 -5.74 -55.33
N TYR A 424 8.22 -6.40 -54.17
CA TYR A 424 8.08 -7.85 -54.08
C TYR A 424 6.65 -8.32 -54.33
N ALA A 425 5.64 -7.56 -53.91
CA ALA A 425 4.23 -7.88 -54.19
C ALA A 425 3.93 -7.78 -55.71
N ASP A 426 4.44 -6.75 -56.39
CA ASP A 426 4.30 -6.59 -57.82
C ASP A 426 5.06 -7.69 -58.58
N ASN A 427 6.26 -8.07 -58.12
CA ASN A 427 7.02 -9.19 -58.66
C ASN A 427 6.30 -10.53 -58.44
N ALA A 428 5.80 -10.81 -57.22
CA ALA A 428 5.06 -12.02 -56.91
C ALA A 428 3.83 -12.16 -57.81
N ARG A 429 3.09 -11.06 -58.05
CA ARG A 429 1.96 -11.04 -58.98
C ARG A 429 2.38 -11.35 -60.39
N THR A 430 3.47 -10.75 -60.85
CA THR A 430 4.03 -10.99 -62.19
C THR A 430 4.48 -12.45 -62.39
N PHE A 431 5.09 -13.05 -61.38
CA PHE A 431 5.48 -14.46 -61.39
C PHE A 431 4.26 -15.40 -61.38
N LEU A 432 3.22 -15.08 -60.60
CA LEU A 432 1.95 -15.84 -60.61
C LEU A 432 1.25 -15.77 -61.96
N ASP A 433 1.20 -14.61 -62.61
CA ASP A 433 0.63 -14.45 -63.93
C ASP A 433 1.37 -15.31 -64.98
N ARG A 434 2.68 -15.53 -64.74
CA ARG A 434 3.55 -16.39 -65.58
C ARG A 434 3.52 -17.86 -65.13
N LYS A 435 2.65 -18.23 -64.16
CA LYS A 435 2.56 -19.58 -63.55
C LYS A 435 3.87 -20.05 -62.91
N GLN A 436 4.71 -19.17 -62.47
CA GLN A 436 5.98 -19.45 -61.78
C GLN A 436 5.75 -19.32 -60.26
N THR A 437 5.30 -20.39 -59.60
CA THR A 437 4.90 -20.36 -58.20
C THR A 437 6.10 -20.24 -57.25
N GLY A 438 7.21 -20.91 -57.52
CA GLY A 438 8.42 -20.87 -56.68
C GLY A 438 8.94 -19.45 -56.44
N PRO A 439 9.28 -18.68 -57.51
CA PRO A 439 9.70 -17.28 -57.34
C PRO A 439 8.62 -16.37 -56.74
N ALA A 440 7.34 -16.68 -56.89
CA ALA A 440 6.28 -15.96 -56.22
C ALA A 440 6.27 -16.21 -54.71
N GLU A 441 6.45 -17.47 -54.26
CA GLU A 441 6.57 -17.85 -52.86
C GLU A 441 7.79 -17.19 -52.20
N GLU A 442 8.93 -17.14 -52.86
CA GLU A 442 10.12 -16.43 -52.36
C GLU A 442 9.84 -14.93 -52.13
N ASN A 443 9.14 -14.28 -53.07
CA ASN A 443 8.76 -12.88 -52.91
C ASN A 443 7.76 -12.68 -51.78
N LEU A 444 6.78 -13.57 -51.61
CA LEU A 444 5.84 -13.55 -50.47
C LEU A 444 6.56 -13.76 -49.15
N GLY A 445 7.55 -14.67 -49.12
CA GLY A 445 8.40 -14.87 -47.94
C GLY A 445 9.20 -13.61 -47.59
N ALA A 446 9.74 -12.93 -48.61
CA ALA A 446 10.44 -11.67 -48.42
C ALA A 446 9.53 -10.54 -47.92
N ILE A 447 8.27 -10.50 -48.34
CA ILE A 447 7.25 -9.57 -47.82
C ILE A 447 6.99 -9.85 -46.33
N ALA A 448 6.82 -11.10 -45.96
CA ALA A 448 6.61 -11.48 -44.57
C ALA A 448 7.78 -11.03 -43.68
N ALA A 449 9.01 -11.27 -44.09
CA ALA A 449 10.21 -10.82 -43.38
C ALA A 449 10.31 -9.28 -43.24
N LEU A 450 9.88 -8.53 -44.27
CA LEU A 450 9.85 -7.08 -44.21
C LEU A 450 8.74 -6.52 -43.31
N THR A 451 7.59 -7.20 -43.21
CA THR A 451 6.52 -6.82 -42.29
C THR A 451 6.91 -7.07 -40.83
N GLU A 452 7.62 -8.16 -40.54
CA GLU A 452 8.21 -8.38 -39.21
C GLU A 452 9.23 -7.29 -38.87
N ARG A 453 10.03 -6.86 -39.83
CA ARG A 453 10.99 -5.75 -39.66
C ARG A 453 10.28 -4.45 -39.29
N ILE A 454 9.18 -4.09 -39.97
CA ILE A 454 8.38 -2.90 -39.63
C ILE A 454 7.83 -3.01 -38.19
N GLY A 455 7.37 -4.19 -37.81
CA GLY A 455 6.92 -4.47 -36.45
C GLY A 455 8.02 -4.20 -35.41
N SER A 456 9.24 -4.66 -35.66
CA SER A 456 10.40 -4.40 -34.81
C SER A 456 10.70 -2.91 -34.68
N ILE A 457 10.73 -2.18 -35.79
CA ILE A 457 10.94 -0.73 -35.83
C ILE A 457 9.89 0.01 -34.96
N THR A 458 8.63 -0.37 -35.08
CA THR A 458 7.54 0.27 -34.33
C THR A 458 7.60 -0.03 -32.84
N GLU A 459 7.99 -1.23 -32.44
CA GLU A 459 8.16 -1.56 -31.01
C GLU A 459 9.39 -0.87 -30.41
N GLU A 460 10.50 -0.75 -31.14
CA GLU A 460 11.67 0.02 -30.68
C GLU A 460 11.33 1.51 -30.49
N LEU A 461 10.56 2.09 -31.43
CA LEU A 461 10.09 3.47 -31.31
C LEU A 461 9.16 3.68 -30.12
N LYS A 462 8.25 2.75 -29.89
CA LYS A 462 7.33 2.76 -28.77
C LYS A 462 8.06 2.62 -27.44
N ALA A 463 9.12 1.83 -27.39
CA ALA A 463 10.01 1.73 -26.24
C ALA A 463 10.75 3.05 -25.96
N PHE A 464 11.23 3.72 -27.00
CA PHE A 464 11.87 5.05 -26.91
C PHE A 464 10.89 6.15 -26.46
N ALA A 465 9.65 6.14 -26.97
CA ALA A 465 8.62 7.12 -26.62
C ALA A 465 8.05 6.95 -25.20
N ARG A 466 8.12 5.75 -24.62
CA ARG A 466 7.69 5.46 -23.26
C ARG A 466 8.70 5.95 -22.20
N LYS A 467 8.80 7.24 -22.00
CA LYS A 467 9.51 7.84 -20.85
C LYS A 467 8.63 7.84 -19.61
N GLY A 468 8.59 6.71 -18.89
CA GLY A 468 8.03 6.64 -17.56
C GLY A 468 9.12 6.18 -16.57
N ARG A 469 9.51 7.03 -15.63
CA ARG A 469 10.31 6.60 -14.48
C ARG A 469 9.49 5.56 -13.71
N THR A 470 9.83 4.28 -13.88
CA THR A 470 9.33 3.22 -13.01
C THR A 470 10.15 3.29 -11.73
N ALA A 471 9.49 3.23 -10.57
CA ALA A 471 10.16 3.25 -9.29
C ALA A 471 11.25 2.15 -9.24
N ALA A 472 12.42 2.49 -8.72
CA ALA A 472 13.46 1.52 -8.46
C ALA A 472 13.07 0.69 -7.23
N GLU A 473 13.15 -0.62 -7.36
CA GLU A 473 12.90 -1.57 -6.29
C GLU A 473 14.06 -2.58 -6.18
N PRO A 474 14.28 -3.21 -5.03
CA PRO A 474 15.24 -4.30 -4.92
C PRO A 474 14.84 -5.49 -5.75
N VAL A 475 15.62 -5.87 -6.75
CA VAL A 475 15.37 -7.03 -7.64
C VAL A 475 16.53 -7.99 -7.60
N GLU A 476 16.24 -9.29 -7.59
CA GLU A 476 17.26 -10.34 -7.62
C GLU A 476 17.93 -10.36 -8.99
N LEU A 477 19.25 -10.16 -9.01
CA LEU A 477 20.01 -10.13 -10.26
C LEU A 477 19.95 -11.47 -10.99
N ARG A 478 19.92 -12.58 -10.26
CA ARG A 478 19.75 -13.91 -10.85
C ARG A 478 18.45 -14.01 -11.64
N ALA A 479 17.34 -13.55 -11.08
CA ALA A 479 16.03 -13.59 -11.75
C ALA A 479 16.00 -12.74 -13.02
N ILE A 480 16.77 -11.64 -13.08
CA ILE A 480 16.90 -10.80 -14.27
C ILE A 480 17.69 -11.54 -15.35
N VAL A 481 18.82 -12.19 -14.99
CA VAL A 481 19.65 -12.94 -15.95
C VAL A 481 18.88 -14.14 -16.50
N GLU A 482 18.25 -14.93 -15.64
CA GLU A 482 17.44 -16.08 -16.04
C GLU A 482 16.25 -15.68 -16.91
N GLY A 483 15.57 -14.55 -16.57
CA GLY A 483 14.48 -13.99 -17.34
C GLY A 483 14.92 -13.57 -18.74
N ALA A 484 16.04 -12.89 -18.84
CA ALA A 484 16.61 -12.49 -20.14
C ALA A 484 16.96 -13.70 -21.02
N VAL A 485 17.57 -14.74 -20.45
CA VAL A 485 17.92 -15.98 -21.15
C VAL A 485 16.67 -16.72 -21.59
N MET A 486 15.64 -16.82 -20.73
CA MET A 486 14.38 -17.48 -21.06
C MET A 486 13.68 -16.84 -22.26
N LEU A 487 13.68 -15.50 -22.33
CA LEU A 487 13.06 -14.78 -23.44
C LEU A 487 13.82 -14.92 -24.75
N LEU A 488 15.13 -15.19 -24.70
CA LEU A 488 15.95 -15.45 -25.88
C LEU A 488 15.79 -16.87 -26.44
N ARG A 489 15.35 -17.83 -25.63
CA ARG A 489 15.18 -19.23 -26.05
C ARG A 489 14.30 -19.42 -27.28
N SER A 490 13.24 -18.65 -27.41
CA SER A 490 12.33 -18.75 -28.55
C SER A 490 12.93 -18.23 -29.86
N ARG A 491 13.86 -17.29 -29.79
CA ARG A 491 14.40 -16.58 -30.96
C ARG A 491 15.76 -17.14 -31.43
N PHE A 492 16.55 -17.72 -30.51
CA PHE A 492 17.89 -18.25 -30.75
C PHE A 492 17.99 -19.75 -30.40
N ALA A 493 16.92 -20.51 -30.65
CA ALA A 493 16.89 -21.96 -30.42
C ALA A 493 18.07 -22.64 -31.15
N GLY A 494 18.95 -23.34 -30.41
CA GLY A 494 20.15 -24.01 -30.91
C GLY A 494 21.45 -23.18 -30.89
N ARG A 495 21.41 -21.91 -30.45
CA ARG A 495 22.62 -21.05 -30.33
C ARG A 495 22.91 -20.62 -28.88
N LEU A 496 22.05 -21.01 -27.94
CA LEU A 496 22.23 -20.66 -26.52
C LEU A 496 23.37 -21.47 -25.87
N ASP A 497 23.84 -22.54 -26.51
CA ASP A 497 25.00 -23.31 -26.05
C ASP A 497 26.30 -22.49 -26.12
N ALA A 498 26.34 -21.42 -26.90
CA ALA A 498 27.43 -20.44 -26.93
C ALA A 498 27.45 -19.51 -25.70
N LEU A 499 26.40 -19.52 -24.86
CA LEU A 499 26.26 -18.62 -23.74
C LEU A 499 26.75 -19.28 -22.45
N ALA A 500 27.94 -18.94 -22.01
CA ALA A 500 28.48 -19.33 -20.71
C ALA A 500 28.07 -18.27 -19.66
N ILE A 501 27.21 -18.64 -18.71
CA ILE A 501 26.66 -17.71 -17.73
C ILE A 501 27.16 -18.09 -16.35
N ASP A 502 27.87 -17.18 -15.71
CA ASP A 502 28.17 -17.24 -14.30
C ASP A 502 26.99 -16.63 -13.52
N LEU A 503 26.10 -17.52 -13.03
CA LEU A 503 24.88 -17.10 -12.36
C LEU A 503 25.20 -16.48 -10.99
N PRO A 504 24.73 -15.25 -10.73
CA PRO A 504 24.93 -14.61 -9.44
C PRO A 504 24.22 -15.37 -8.32
N PRO A 505 24.68 -15.24 -7.05
CA PRO A 505 24.01 -15.85 -5.92
C PRO A 505 22.57 -15.30 -5.77
N PRO A 506 21.61 -16.12 -5.31
CA PRO A 506 20.22 -15.68 -5.16
C PRO A 506 20.02 -14.49 -4.19
N SER A 507 20.98 -14.28 -3.30
CA SER A 507 20.97 -13.17 -2.33
C SER A 507 21.33 -11.82 -2.94
N LEU A 508 21.94 -11.80 -4.13
CA LEU A 508 22.43 -10.57 -4.74
C LEU A 508 21.28 -9.78 -5.39
N LYS A 509 20.97 -8.63 -4.80
CA LYS A 509 19.91 -7.74 -5.29
C LYS A 509 20.48 -6.42 -5.78
N VAL A 510 19.89 -5.88 -6.81
CA VAL A 510 20.21 -4.58 -7.40
C VAL A 510 19.00 -3.65 -7.37
N MET A 511 19.23 -2.34 -7.33
CA MET A 511 18.17 -1.36 -7.42
C MET A 511 17.75 -1.16 -8.87
N GLY A 512 16.47 -1.43 -9.17
CA GLY A 512 15.97 -1.25 -10.53
C GLY A 512 14.54 -1.74 -10.71
N ASN A 513 14.14 -1.89 -11.96
CA ASN A 513 12.90 -2.60 -12.32
C ASN A 513 13.28 -3.84 -13.12
N ARG A 514 12.76 -4.99 -12.70
CA ARG A 514 13.08 -6.29 -13.29
C ARG A 514 12.93 -6.30 -14.80
N VAL A 515 11.78 -5.92 -15.31
CA VAL A 515 11.47 -5.97 -16.75
C VAL A 515 12.39 -5.06 -17.56
N ARG A 516 12.71 -3.88 -17.02
CA ARG A 516 13.60 -2.93 -17.69
C ARG A 516 15.05 -3.43 -17.71
N LEU A 517 15.52 -4.01 -16.60
CA LEU A 517 16.87 -4.57 -16.55
C LEU A 517 16.98 -5.87 -17.37
N GLU A 518 15.94 -6.71 -17.42
CA GLU A 518 15.86 -7.83 -18.36
C GLU A 518 15.98 -7.33 -19.81
N GLN A 519 15.30 -6.22 -20.16
CA GLN A 519 15.38 -5.60 -21.49
C GLN A 519 16.81 -5.16 -21.83
N VAL A 520 17.56 -4.61 -20.87
CA VAL A 520 18.99 -4.28 -21.08
C VAL A 520 19.79 -5.54 -21.40
N LEU A 521 19.65 -6.60 -20.59
CA LEU A 521 20.40 -7.84 -20.82
C LEU A 521 19.99 -8.53 -22.12
N ILE A 522 18.71 -8.58 -22.44
CA ILE A 522 18.22 -9.13 -23.72
C ILE A 522 18.89 -8.40 -24.89
N ASN A 523 18.93 -7.09 -24.86
CA ASN A 523 19.55 -6.30 -25.92
C ASN A 523 21.05 -6.58 -26.04
N LEU A 524 21.78 -6.72 -24.93
CA LEU A 524 23.21 -7.03 -24.96
C LEU A 524 23.48 -8.46 -25.43
N PHE A 525 22.70 -9.43 -24.93
CA PHE A 525 22.83 -10.82 -25.35
C PHE A 525 22.48 -11.00 -26.83
N GLN A 526 21.44 -10.34 -27.32
CA GLN A 526 21.10 -10.32 -28.75
C GLN A 526 22.24 -9.76 -29.58
N ASN A 527 22.83 -8.65 -29.13
CA ASN A 527 23.93 -8.05 -29.84
C ASN A 527 25.15 -8.97 -29.90
N ALA A 528 25.46 -9.67 -28.81
CA ALA A 528 26.55 -10.63 -28.73
C ALA A 528 26.28 -11.84 -29.65
N LEU A 529 25.09 -12.46 -29.56
CA LEU A 529 24.72 -13.62 -30.36
C LEU A 529 24.64 -13.32 -31.89
N GLU A 530 24.18 -12.13 -32.23
CA GLU A 530 24.14 -11.67 -33.62
C GLU A 530 25.55 -11.37 -34.20
N ALA A 531 26.47 -10.88 -33.35
CA ALA A 531 27.87 -10.66 -33.76
C ALA A 531 28.61 -11.98 -34.04
N LEU A 532 28.11 -13.09 -33.49
CA LEU A 532 28.68 -14.43 -33.64
C LEU A 532 27.95 -15.29 -34.68
N ASP A 533 27.10 -14.68 -35.50
CA ASP A 533 26.35 -15.41 -36.53
C ASP A 533 27.27 -16.06 -37.54
N GLY A 534 27.13 -17.38 -37.77
CA GLY A 534 27.92 -18.15 -38.69
C GLY A 534 29.32 -18.56 -38.21
N ARG A 535 29.62 -18.40 -36.92
CA ARG A 535 30.89 -18.88 -36.30
C ARG A 535 30.71 -20.22 -35.58
N ASP A 536 31.61 -21.14 -35.81
CA ASP A 536 31.63 -22.44 -35.13
C ASP A 536 32.19 -22.36 -33.68
N ASP A 537 33.01 -21.34 -33.42
CA ASP A 537 33.67 -21.07 -32.13
C ASP A 537 32.92 -20.01 -31.31
N ALA A 538 31.65 -19.77 -31.59
CA ALA A 538 30.83 -18.77 -30.92
C ALA A 538 30.84 -18.94 -29.41
N HIS A 539 31.25 -17.91 -28.67
CA HIS A 539 31.29 -17.90 -27.22
C HIS A 539 30.88 -16.52 -26.66
N VAL A 540 29.88 -16.53 -25.83
CA VAL A 540 29.46 -15.34 -25.05
C VAL A 540 29.57 -15.66 -23.57
N GLN A 541 30.36 -14.89 -22.86
CA GLN A 541 30.55 -15.03 -21.42
C GLN A 541 29.79 -13.92 -20.67
N VAL A 542 28.99 -14.33 -19.73
CA VAL A 542 28.32 -13.42 -18.79
C VAL A 542 28.96 -13.61 -17.42
N SER A 543 29.59 -12.55 -16.92
CA SER A 543 30.24 -12.53 -15.61
C SER A 543 29.55 -11.54 -14.68
N VAL A 544 29.48 -11.87 -13.41
CA VAL A 544 28.94 -10.99 -12.36
C VAL A 544 29.98 -10.85 -11.27
N GLU A 545 30.36 -9.63 -10.94
CA GLU A 545 31.32 -9.30 -9.90
C GLU A 545 30.70 -8.31 -8.93
N GLU A 546 30.76 -8.62 -7.65
CA GLU A 546 30.36 -7.70 -6.59
C GLU A 546 31.59 -6.84 -6.21
N THR A 547 31.41 -5.53 -6.26
CA THR A 547 32.45 -4.54 -5.94
C THR A 547 32.04 -3.69 -4.74
N ALA A 548 32.96 -2.96 -4.16
CA ALA A 548 32.68 -2.08 -3.02
C ALA A 548 31.61 -1.00 -3.34
N ASP A 549 31.47 -0.61 -4.61
CA ASP A 549 30.58 0.45 -5.07
C ASP A 549 29.28 -0.06 -5.74
N GLY A 550 29.07 -1.38 -5.80
CA GLY A 550 27.89 -1.96 -6.45
C GLY A 550 28.15 -3.31 -7.09
N VAL A 551 27.36 -3.64 -8.08
CA VAL A 551 27.49 -4.88 -8.85
C VAL A 551 27.84 -4.55 -10.30
N THR A 552 28.77 -5.31 -10.83
CA THR A 552 29.20 -5.21 -12.23
C THR A 552 28.76 -6.47 -12.98
N VAL A 553 28.00 -6.28 -14.04
CA VAL A 553 27.61 -7.36 -14.96
C VAL A 553 28.34 -7.17 -16.27
N GLY A 554 29.19 -8.12 -16.59
CA GLY A 554 29.94 -8.16 -17.85
C GLY A 554 29.31 -9.09 -18.85
N VAL A 555 29.11 -8.62 -20.09
CA VAL A 555 28.71 -9.44 -21.24
C VAL A 555 29.80 -9.34 -22.28
N SER A 556 30.48 -10.45 -22.53
CA SER A 556 31.67 -10.52 -23.43
C SER A 556 31.40 -11.52 -24.54
N ASP A 557 31.62 -11.15 -25.74
CA ASP A 557 31.58 -12.03 -26.94
C ASP A 557 32.98 -12.12 -27.60
N ASN A 558 33.22 -13.20 -28.30
CA ASN A 558 34.42 -13.41 -29.11
C ASN A 558 34.18 -13.08 -30.60
N GLY A 559 33.32 -12.10 -30.85
CA GLY A 559 32.97 -11.64 -32.18
C GLY A 559 34.08 -10.81 -32.87
N PRO A 560 33.77 -10.21 -34.01
CA PRO A 560 34.73 -9.42 -34.79
C PRO A 560 35.01 -8.02 -34.19
N GLY A 561 34.44 -7.73 -33.03
CA GLY A 561 34.52 -6.42 -32.41
C GLY A 561 33.68 -5.33 -33.09
N ILE A 562 33.71 -4.14 -32.51
CA ILE A 562 33.00 -2.96 -33.03
C ILE A 562 34.02 -2.02 -33.68
N PRO A 563 33.80 -1.62 -34.92
CA PRO A 563 34.70 -0.68 -35.59
C PRO A 563 34.90 0.61 -34.80
N PRO A 564 36.16 1.15 -34.73
CA PRO A 564 36.46 2.33 -33.91
C PRO A 564 35.65 3.59 -34.29
N ALA A 565 35.21 3.68 -35.52
CA ALA A 565 34.36 4.77 -35.99
C ALA A 565 32.96 4.75 -35.32
N ILE A 566 32.41 3.55 -35.06
CA ILE A 566 31.12 3.35 -34.44
C ILE A 566 31.23 3.40 -32.91
N LEU A 567 32.33 2.88 -32.38
CA LEU A 567 32.56 2.82 -30.92
C LEU A 567 32.51 4.21 -30.28
N LYS A 568 33.03 5.25 -30.95
CA LYS A 568 33.03 6.64 -30.45
C LYS A 568 31.63 7.24 -30.26
N SER A 569 30.66 6.78 -31.03
CA SER A 569 29.30 7.29 -31.05
C SER A 569 28.26 6.19 -30.80
N LEU A 570 28.66 5.10 -30.14
CA LEU A 570 27.84 3.87 -29.95
C LEU A 570 26.50 4.13 -29.26
N PHE A 571 26.45 5.09 -28.34
CA PHE A 571 25.24 5.47 -27.61
C PHE A 571 24.53 6.69 -28.22
N THR A 572 24.74 6.99 -29.48
CA THR A 572 23.96 8.01 -30.22
C THR A 572 22.81 7.34 -30.97
N PRO A 573 21.62 7.93 -30.96
CA PRO A 573 20.47 7.38 -31.69
C PRO A 573 20.78 7.19 -33.17
N PHE A 574 20.27 6.10 -33.72
CA PHE A 574 20.41 5.74 -35.15
C PHE A 574 21.83 5.43 -35.62
N ASN A 575 22.77 5.21 -34.72
CA ASN A 575 24.11 4.77 -35.06
C ASN A 575 24.21 3.25 -34.95
N THR A 576 24.27 2.58 -36.09
CA THR A 576 24.35 1.11 -36.16
C THR A 576 25.15 0.67 -37.38
N SER A 577 25.93 -0.40 -37.23
CA SER A 577 26.60 -1.10 -38.35
C SER A 577 25.76 -2.23 -38.93
N LYS A 578 24.60 -2.53 -38.33
CA LYS A 578 23.75 -3.65 -38.71
C LYS A 578 22.73 -3.24 -39.75
N GLU A 579 22.59 -4.00 -40.83
CA GLU A 579 21.58 -3.77 -41.87
C GLU A 579 20.13 -3.85 -41.34
N LYS A 580 19.91 -4.46 -40.20
CA LYS A 580 18.57 -4.77 -39.65
C LYS A 580 18.25 -4.13 -38.29
N GLY A 581 18.97 -3.10 -37.84
CA GLY A 581 18.74 -2.48 -36.54
C GLY A 581 18.61 -0.97 -36.59
N LEU A 582 17.68 -0.37 -35.84
CA LEU A 582 17.49 1.10 -35.72
C LEU A 582 18.60 1.83 -34.96
N GLY A 583 19.52 1.12 -34.32
CA GLY A 583 20.54 1.74 -33.47
C GLY A 583 20.00 2.41 -32.22
N LEU A 584 18.78 2.07 -31.77
CA LEU A 584 18.16 2.61 -30.55
C LEU A 584 18.38 1.72 -29.32
N GLY A 585 18.64 0.43 -29.49
CA GLY A 585 18.73 -0.53 -28.39
C GLY A 585 19.75 -0.15 -27.32
N LEU A 586 20.98 0.21 -27.73
CA LEU A 586 22.04 0.60 -26.79
C LEU A 586 21.78 1.97 -26.15
N VAL A 587 21.12 2.88 -26.84
CA VAL A 587 20.70 4.18 -26.29
C VAL A 587 19.66 3.96 -25.19
N ILE A 588 18.65 3.12 -25.47
CA ILE A 588 17.61 2.73 -24.50
C ILE A 588 18.24 2.02 -23.29
N SER A 589 19.19 1.11 -23.52
CA SER A 589 19.89 0.40 -22.45
C SER A 589 20.68 1.35 -21.57
N LYS A 590 21.37 2.32 -22.13
CA LYS A 590 22.08 3.37 -21.39
C LYS A 590 21.13 4.22 -20.57
N ASP A 591 20.02 4.66 -21.15
CA ASP A 591 19.01 5.46 -20.46
C ASP A 591 18.37 4.66 -19.30
N ILE A 592 18.05 3.39 -19.50
CA ILE A 592 17.49 2.51 -18.47
C ILE A 592 18.47 2.38 -17.30
N VAL A 593 19.73 2.10 -17.57
CA VAL A 593 20.74 1.93 -16.52
C VAL A 593 20.99 3.23 -15.78
N ALA A 594 21.04 4.36 -16.50
CA ALA A 594 21.20 5.68 -15.92
C ALA A 594 19.99 6.11 -15.07
N ASP A 595 18.77 5.72 -15.43
CA ASP A 595 17.55 5.97 -14.65
C ASP A 595 17.63 5.36 -13.23
N TYR A 596 18.43 4.29 -13.05
CA TYR A 596 18.67 3.60 -11.79
C TYR A 596 20.03 3.91 -11.16
N GLY A 597 20.68 5.00 -11.60
CA GLY A 597 21.95 5.47 -11.06
C GLY A 597 23.17 4.63 -11.44
N GLY A 598 23.01 3.76 -12.45
CA GLY A 598 24.08 2.95 -13.00
C GLY A 598 24.74 3.57 -14.24
N ARG A 599 25.72 2.87 -14.82
CA ARG A 599 26.35 3.23 -16.08
C ARG A 599 26.69 1.99 -16.91
N ILE A 600 26.78 2.15 -18.22
CA ILE A 600 27.23 1.13 -19.17
C ILE A 600 28.54 1.59 -19.78
N GLU A 601 29.54 0.72 -19.77
CA GLU A 601 30.81 0.88 -20.42
C GLU A 601 30.98 -0.18 -21.50
N VAL A 602 31.79 0.09 -22.49
CA VAL A 602 32.12 -0.85 -23.58
C VAL A 602 33.61 -0.82 -23.88
N SER A 603 34.16 -2.01 -24.01
CA SER A 603 35.49 -2.22 -24.58
C SER A 603 35.38 -3.21 -25.74
N SER A 604 36.02 -2.92 -26.85
CA SER A 604 35.96 -3.78 -28.04
C SER A 604 37.25 -3.68 -28.82
N ASP A 605 37.72 -4.82 -29.28
CA ASP A 605 38.89 -4.99 -30.14
C ASP A 605 38.64 -6.14 -31.13
N ASP A 606 39.66 -6.51 -31.90
CA ASP A 606 39.55 -7.57 -32.92
C ASP A 606 39.31 -8.97 -32.33
N SER A 607 39.39 -9.15 -31.00
CA SER A 607 39.13 -10.41 -30.28
C SER A 607 37.71 -10.51 -29.70
N GLY A 608 36.94 -9.41 -29.74
CA GLY A 608 35.57 -9.41 -29.30
C GLY A 608 35.08 -8.09 -28.71
N THR A 609 33.91 -8.13 -28.14
CA THR A 609 33.30 -6.97 -27.47
C THR A 609 32.92 -7.33 -26.03
N ARG A 610 33.16 -6.41 -25.11
CA ARG A 610 32.72 -6.52 -23.72
C ARG A 610 31.91 -5.29 -23.36
N PHE A 611 30.66 -5.51 -22.97
CA PHE A 611 29.81 -4.53 -22.30
C PHE A 611 29.86 -4.75 -20.79
N THR A 612 30.05 -3.69 -20.05
CA THR A 612 30.11 -3.71 -18.59
C THR A 612 29.03 -2.80 -18.04
N ILE A 613 28.09 -3.36 -17.30
CA ILE A 613 27.00 -2.64 -16.66
C ILE A 613 27.30 -2.51 -15.17
N HIS A 614 27.31 -1.29 -14.66
CA HIS A 614 27.47 -1.02 -13.24
C HIS A 614 26.10 -0.71 -12.65
N LEU A 615 25.69 -1.44 -11.62
CA LEU A 615 24.40 -1.29 -10.94
C LEU A 615 24.63 -1.06 -9.45
N GLN A 616 23.71 -0.35 -8.81
CA GLN A 616 23.73 -0.16 -7.36
C GLN A 616 23.19 -1.41 -6.66
N THR A 617 23.88 -1.89 -5.64
CA THR A 617 23.36 -2.93 -4.76
C THR A 617 22.16 -2.42 -3.97
N ALA A 618 21.16 -3.25 -3.81
CA ALA A 618 20.08 -3.00 -2.86
C ALA A 618 20.55 -3.54 -1.50
N ALA A 619 20.62 -2.65 -0.52
CA ALA A 619 20.96 -3.03 0.86
C ALA A 619 19.92 -3.97 1.47
#